data_b5035850820ced9498482ae809026d0f
#
_entry.id   b5035850820ced9498482ae809026d0f
#
_cell.length_a   1.000
_cell.length_b   1.000
_cell.length_c   1.000
_cell.angle_alpha   90.00
_cell.angle_beta   90.00
_cell.angle_gamma   90.00
#
_symmetry.space_group_name_H-M   'P 1'
#
loop_
_entity.id
_entity.type
_entity.pdbx_description
1 polymer ?
#
loop_
_entity_poly.entity_id
_entity_poly.type
_entity_poly.pdbx_seq_one_letter_code
_entity_poly.pdbx_strand_id
1 'polypeptide(L)'
;MDFEILKTDEHTKARAGKITTRHGVIETPIFMPVGTVGSVKGVHQRELKDDINADIILGNTYHLYLRPQTPILEKAGGLHKFINWNRNILTDSGGYQVYSLAANRKIKEEGVKFKSHIDGSFHVFSPEKVMEIERSIGADIMMAFDECTPYPCEYGYAKRSMHLTHRWLDRCIAHLEKVPPKYGYHQSLFPIVQGSVYKDLRTQSVEYIASKNADGNAIGGLSVGEPVEQMYEITELVCDILPKDKPRYLMGVGTPVNILENIALGVDMMDCVMPTRNARNGMLFTAKGIINIKNKKWEDDFSPIDSDGHTYVDTYYTKAYLRHLFAANEFLGKQIASIHNLGFYLWLVREARRQIVAGTFLTWKTKMVADMSNRL
;
A
#
# COMPACT_ATOMS: atom_id res chain seq x y z
N MET A 1 -5.32 -4.64 -18.13
CA MET A 1 -5.68 -5.20 -16.79
C MET A 1 -7.19 -5.36 -16.74
N ASP A 2 -7.68 -6.48 -16.23
CA ASP A 2 -9.12 -6.73 -16.11
C ASP A 2 -9.51 -6.76 -14.63
N PHE A 3 -10.66 -6.13 -14.30
CA PHE A 3 -11.21 -6.16 -12.96
C PHE A 3 -12.65 -6.68 -13.01
N GLU A 4 -12.96 -7.67 -12.19
CA GLU A 4 -14.28 -8.28 -12.08
C GLU A 4 -14.75 -8.26 -10.64
N ILE A 5 -15.97 -7.74 -10.39
CA ILE A 5 -16.62 -7.83 -9.09
C ILE A 5 -17.44 -9.13 -9.05
N LEU A 6 -17.13 -9.98 -8.08
CA LEU A 6 -17.80 -11.26 -7.90
C LEU A 6 -19.00 -11.17 -6.94
N LYS A 7 -18.88 -10.33 -5.90
CA LYS A 7 -19.94 -10.12 -4.89
C LYS A 7 -19.78 -8.74 -4.26
N THR A 8 -20.89 -8.07 -4.01
CA THR A 8 -20.97 -6.88 -3.16
C THR A 8 -21.76 -7.24 -1.91
N ASP A 9 -21.32 -6.75 -0.76
CA ASP A 9 -22.03 -6.93 0.50
C ASP A 9 -23.36 -6.16 0.51
N GLU A 10 -24.39 -6.71 1.13
CA GLU A 10 -25.75 -6.11 1.10
C GLU A 10 -25.90 -4.97 2.12
N HIS A 11 -25.06 -4.93 3.14
CA HIS A 11 -25.17 -4.02 4.27
C HIS A 11 -24.07 -2.94 4.32
N THR A 12 -23.06 -3.08 3.47
CA THR A 12 -21.92 -2.14 3.36
C THR A 12 -21.58 -1.92 1.89
N LYS A 13 -20.55 -1.10 1.61
CA LYS A 13 -20.00 -0.91 0.26
C LYS A 13 -18.87 -1.90 -0.06
N ALA A 14 -18.61 -2.88 0.82
CA ALA A 14 -17.56 -3.87 0.64
C ALA A 14 -17.83 -4.75 -0.57
N ARG A 15 -16.77 -5.08 -1.30
CA ARG A 15 -16.89 -5.89 -2.51
C ARG A 15 -15.74 -6.88 -2.62
N ALA A 16 -16.04 -8.09 -3.04
CA ALA A 16 -15.08 -9.12 -3.41
C ALA A 16 -14.93 -9.15 -4.92
N GLY A 17 -13.73 -8.96 -5.41
CA GLY A 17 -13.41 -8.96 -6.83
C GLY A 17 -12.12 -9.70 -7.13
N LYS A 18 -11.69 -9.62 -8.39
CA LYS A 18 -10.38 -10.08 -8.84
C LYS A 18 -9.81 -9.13 -9.89
N ILE A 19 -8.52 -8.88 -9.80
CA ILE A 19 -7.73 -8.14 -10.79
C ILE A 19 -6.86 -9.14 -11.51
N THR A 20 -6.89 -9.16 -12.84
CA THR A 20 -6.03 -10.02 -13.67
C THR A 20 -4.97 -9.17 -14.37
N THR A 21 -3.70 -9.51 -14.18
CA THR A 21 -2.55 -8.91 -14.85
C THR A 21 -1.73 -9.97 -15.59
N ARG A 22 -0.58 -9.57 -16.13
CA ARG A 22 0.38 -10.51 -16.76
C ARG A 22 0.99 -11.48 -15.74
N HIS A 23 1.19 -11.07 -14.49
CA HIS A 23 1.87 -11.87 -13.47
C HIS A 23 0.91 -12.59 -12.51
N GLY A 24 -0.37 -12.65 -12.85
CA GLY A 24 -1.35 -13.44 -12.12
C GLY A 24 -2.60 -12.70 -11.70
N VAL A 25 -3.37 -13.35 -10.86
CA VAL A 25 -4.62 -12.83 -10.30
C VAL A 25 -4.37 -12.28 -8.91
N ILE A 26 -4.99 -11.14 -8.61
CA ILE A 26 -5.04 -10.53 -7.28
C ILE A 26 -6.49 -10.61 -6.81
N GLU A 27 -6.74 -11.31 -5.73
CA GLU A 27 -8.06 -11.35 -5.10
C GLU A 27 -8.26 -10.13 -4.21
N THR A 28 -9.34 -9.37 -4.42
CA THR A 28 -9.67 -8.19 -3.61
C THR A 28 -10.82 -8.48 -2.64
N PRO A 29 -10.84 -7.81 -1.45
CA PRO A 29 -9.89 -6.82 -0.96
C PRO A 29 -8.51 -7.41 -0.70
N ILE A 30 -7.45 -6.60 -0.91
CA ILE A 30 -6.05 -7.03 -0.75
C ILE A 30 -5.23 -6.01 0.03
N PHE A 31 -4.29 -6.51 0.84
CA PHE A 31 -3.23 -5.72 1.45
C PHE A 31 -1.90 -6.02 0.76
N MET A 32 -1.14 -4.98 0.40
CA MET A 32 0.13 -5.10 -0.30
C MET A 32 1.31 -4.90 0.68
N PRO A 33 2.12 -5.93 0.94
CA PRO A 33 3.38 -5.77 1.68
C PRO A 33 4.33 -4.79 0.99
N VAL A 34 4.90 -3.85 1.77
CA VAL A 34 5.77 -2.81 1.23
C VAL A 34 7.21 -3.28 1.15
N GLY A 35 7.71 -3.40 -0.08
CA GLY A 35 9.09 -3.73 -0.44
C GLY A 35 9.83 -2.51 -0.99
N THR A 36 10.15 -1.53 -0.14
CA THR A 36 10.65 -0.19 -0.48
C THR A 36 11.77 -0.18 -1.54
N VAL A 37 12.76 -1.04 -1.41
CA VAL A 37 13.89 -1.18 -2.35
C VAL A 37 13.87 -2.53 -3.07
N GLY A 38 12.68 -3.05 -3.38
CA GLY A 38 12.51 -4.40 -3.90
C GLY A 38 12.66 -5.49 -2.82
N SER A 39 12.57 -5.12 -1.55
CA SER A 39 12.67 -6.05 -0.42
C SER A 39 11.70 -5.66 0.69
N VAL A 40 10.84 -6.58 1.08
CA VAL A 40 10.03 -6.48 2.30
C VAL A 40 10.94 -6.72 3.49
N LYS A 41 10.98 -5.77 4.42
CA LYS A 41 12.01 -5.74 5.48
C LYS A 41 11.98 -6.97 6.37
N GLY A 42 13.07 -7.74 6.33
CA GLY A 42 13.29 -8.92 7.17
C GLY A 42 12.53 -10.17 6.72
N VAL A 43 12.01 -10.20 5.47
CA VAL A 43 11.25 -11.34 4.94
C VAL A 43 11.79 -11.72 3.57
N HIS A 44 12.08 -12.99 3.36
CA HIS A 44 12.51 -13.51 2.06
C HIS A 44 11.34 -13.62 1.08
N GLN A 45 11.61 -13.53 -0.22
CA GLN A 45 10.60 -13.70 -1.27
C GLN A 45 9.91 -15.07 -1.18
N ARG A 46 10.63 -16.13 -0.77
CA ARG A 46 10.05 -17.45 -0.53
C ARG A 46 8.95 -17.39 0.55
N GLU A 47 9.24 -16.77 1.70
CA GLU A 47 8.28 -16.63 2.80
C GLU A 47 7.07 -15.76 2.40
N LEU A 48 7.32 -14.69 1.63
CA LEU A 48 6.23 -13.88 1.06
C LEU A 48 5.31 -14.69 0.14
N LYS A 49 5.89 -15.61 -0.63
CA LYS A 49 5.17 -16.42 -1.61
C LYS A 49 4.52 -17.65 -0.98
N ASP A 50 5.27 -18.41 -0.19
CA ASP A 50 4.88 -19.76 0.22
C ASP A 50 4.17 -19.78 1.58
N ASP A 51 4.58 -18.91 2.53
CA ASP A 51 4.02 -18.85 3.88
C ASP A 51 2.96 -17.75 4.02
N ILE A 52 3.28 -16.52 3.61
CA ILE A 52 2.37 -15.36 3.70
C ILE A 52 1.37 -15.36 2.53
N ASN A 53 1.79 -15.95 1.40
CA ASN A 53 1.04 -16.05 0.16
C ASN A 53 0.58 -14.69 -0.39
N ALA A 54 1.47 -13.70 -0.46
CA ALA A 54 1.16 -12.38 -1.01
C ALA A 54 0.99 -12.44 -2.53
N ASP A 55 -0.15 -11.99 -3.06
CA ASP A 55 -0.41 -11.94 -4.51
C ASP A 55 0.28 -10.77 -5.19
N ILE A 56 0.55 -9.72 -4.43
CA ILE A 56 1.13 -8.46 -4.89
C ILE A 56 2.00 -7.84 -3.80
N ILE A 57 3.09 -7.19 -4.18
CA ILE A 57 3.92 -6.36 -3.30
C ILE A 57 4.03 -4.95 -3.88
N LEU A 58 4.35 -3.98 -3.01
CA LEU A 58 4.55 -2.59 -3.41
C LEU A 58 6.04 -2.23 -3.39
N GLY A 59 6.56 -1.67 -4.48
CA GLY A 59 7.88 -1.05 -4.59
C GLY A 59 7.81 0.47 -4.57
N ASN A 60 8.88 1.14 -4.12
CA ASN A 60 8.91 2.61 -4.12
C ASN A 60 9.81 3.14 -5.25
N THR A 61 9.23 3.84 -6.19
CA THR A 61 9.88 4.38 -7.39
C THR A 61 11.04 5.32 -7.05
N TYR A 62 10.87 6.22 -6.09
CA TYR A 62 11.93 7.11 -5.63
C TYR A 62 13.17 6.35 -5.15
N HIS A 63 12.98 5.33 -4.32
CA HIS A 63 14.08 4.55 -3.77
C HIS A 63 14.76 3.68 -4.83
N LEU A 64 13.99 3.04 -5.71
CA LEU A 64 14.51 2.20 -6.78
C LEU A 64 15.25 3.03 -7.84
N TYR A 65 14.81 4.25 -8.12
CA TYR A 65 15.51 5.19 -8.98
C TYR A 65 16.87 5.60 -8.43
N LEU A 66 16.96 5.90 -7.12
CA LEU A 66 18.22 6.26 -6.48
C LEU A 66 19.16 5.07 -6.30
N ARG A 67 18.59 3.88 -6.01
CA ARG A 67 19.33 2.63 -5.80
C ARG A 67 18.42 1.43 -6.03
N PRO A 68 18.74 0.52 -6.97
CA PRO A 68 20.01 0.37 -7.69
C PRO A 68 20.17 1.28 -8.91
N GLN A 69 19.20 2.10 -9.27
CA GLN A 69 19.07 2.92 -10.47
C GLN A 69 18.46 2.16 -11.66
N THR A 70 17.82 2.91 -12.57
CA THR A 70 17.10 2.33 -13.71
C THR A 70 17.98 1.54 -14.67
N PRO A 71 19.26 1.93 -14.98
CA PRO A 71 20.10 1.11 -15.88
C PRO A 71 20.36 -0.31 -15.35
N ILE A 72 20.48 -0.47 -14.03
CA ILE A 72 20.69 -1.80 -13.43
C ILE A 72 19.41 -2.63 -13.53
N LEU A 73 18.25 -2.02 -13.24
CA LEU A 73 16.96 -2.69 -13.36
C LEU A 73 16.67 -3.11 -14.81
N GLU A 74 16.97 -2.26 -15.78
CA GLU A 74 16.79 -2.57 -17.21
C GLU A 74 17.70 -3.74 -17.62
N LYS A 75 18.97 -3.73 -17.23
CA LYS A 75 19.91 -4.82 -17.50
C LYS A 75 19.45 -6.15 -16.88
N ALA A 76 18.80 -6.11 -15.73
CA ALA A 76 18.23 -7.29 -15.09
C ALA A 76 16.95 -7.80 -15.80
N GLY A 77 16.30 -6.99 -16.62
CA GLY A 77 15.00 -7.28 -17.26
C GLY A 77 13.80 -6.91 -16.41
N GLY A 78 13.92 -5.82 -15.63
CA GLY A 78 12.89 -5.27 -14.75
C GLY A 78 12.98 -5.74 -13.31
N LEU A 79 12.17 -5.12 -12.45
CA LEU A 79 12.17 -5.39 -11.00
C LEU A 79 11.81 -6.85 -10.69
N HIS A 80 10.83 -7.43 -11.38
CA HIS A 80 10.42 -8.83 -11.19
C HIS A 80 11.61 -9.79 -11.26
N LYS A 81 12.42 -9.67 -12.31
CA LYS A 81 13.62 -10.51 -12.48
C LYS A 81 14.72 -10.13 -11.50
N PHE A 82 14.90 -8.84 -11.22
CA PHE A 82 15.94 -8.36 -10.32
C PHE A 82 15.80 -8.92 -8.92
N ILE A 83 14.56 -9.00 -8.40
CA ILE A 83 14.28 -9.49 -7.04
C ILE A 83 13.79 -10.94 -7.00
N ASN A 84 13.75 -11.63 -8.15
CA ASN A 84 13.21 -12.99 -8.27
C ASN A 84 11.77 -13.12 -7.72
N TRP A 85 10.89 -12.20 -8.15
CA TRP A 85 9.49 -12.18 -7.77
C TRP A 85 8.60 -12.36 -9.01
N ASN A 86 7.84 -13.45 -9.06
CA ASN A 86 7.04 -13.84 -10.23
C ASN A 86 5.54 -13.57 -10.06
N ARG A 87 5.13 -12.81 -9.06
CA ARG A 87 3.77 -12.33 -8.83
C ARG A 87 3.68 -10.83 -9.10
N ASN A 88 2.54 -10.23 -8.85
CA ASN A 88 2.29 -8.83 -9.16
C ASN A 88 3.16 -7.87 -8.36
N ILE A 89 3.45 -6.72 -8.97
CA ILE A 89 4.10 -5.57 -8.34
C ILE A 89 3.30 -4.31 -8.67
N LEU A 90 3.04 -3.49 -7.65
CA LEU A 90 2.63 -2.11 -7.80
C LEU A 90 3.81 -1.20 -7.41
N THR A 91 4.02 -0.11 -8.14
CA THR A 91 4.98 0.94 -7.75
C THR A 91 4.28 2.27 -7.52
N ASP A 92 4.65 2.94 -6.41
CA ASP A 92 4.19 4.30 -6.14
C ASP A 92 4.84 5.31 -7.11
N SER A 93 4.32 6.55 -7.12
CA SER A 93 4.83 7.61 -8.00
C SER A 93 6.18 8.19 -7.57
N GLY A 94 6.61 7.94 -6.35
CA GLY A 94 7.75 8.62 -5.71
C GLY A 94 7.42 10.03 -5.19
N GLY A 95 6.23 10.57 -5.44
CA GLY A 95 5.81 11.91 -5.03
C GLY A 95 5.85 12.12 -3.52
N TYR A 96 5.28 11.18 -2.75
CA TYR A 96 5.31 11.23 -1.29
C TYR A 96 6.74 11.17 -0.72
N GLN A 97 7.64 10.35 -1.28
CA GLN A 97 9.02 10.22 -0.79
C GLN A 97 9.83 11.48 -1.08
N VAL A 98 9.63 12.10 -2.25
CA VAL A 98 10.21 13.41 -2.55
C VAL A 98 9.68 14.46 -1.56
N TYR A 99 8.39 14.36 -1.17
CA TYR A 99 7.80 15.21 -0.15
C TYR A 99 8.43 14.97 1.23
N SER A 100 8.50 13.73 1.70
CA SER A 100 8.84 13.39 3.10
C SER A 100 10.35 13.30 3.37
N LEU A 101 11.17 12.95 2.38
CA LEU A 101 12.60 12.65 2.56
C LEU A 101 13.54 13.71 1.98
N ALA A 102 13.07 14.55 1.05
CA ALA A 102 13.93 15.52 0.40
C ALA A 102 13.96 16.86 1.17
N ALA A 103 15.08 17.13 1.83
CA ALA A 103 15.28 18.32 2.68
C ALA A 103 15.16 19.66 1.92
N ASN A 104 15.43 19.70 0.61
CA ASN A 104 15.39 20.91 -0.22
C ASN A 104 14.69 20.60 -1.54
N ARG A 105 13.35 20.57 -1.51
CA ARG A 105 12.54 20.39 -2.73
C ARG A 105 12.01 21.74 -3.24
N LYS A 106 11.92 21.86 -4.55
CA LYS A 106 11.22 22.96 -5.22
C LYS A 106 10.21 22.36 -6.19
N ILE A 107 8.93 22.59 -5.91
CA ILE A 107 7.80 22.13 -6.73
C ILE A 107 7.48 23.26 -7.71
N LYS A 108 7.35 22.93 -8.99
CA LYS A 108 6.97 23.81 -10.09
C LYS A 108 6.05 23.06 -11.05
N GLU A 109 5.51 23.77 -12.04
CA GLU A 109 4.69 23.17 -13.09
C GLU A 109 5.44 22.06 -13.86
N GLU A 110 6.72 22.25 -14.10
CA GLU A 110 7.56 21.31 -14.86
C GLU A 110 7.82 20.01 -14.09
N GLY A 111 7.78 20.06 -12.75
CA GLY A 111 8.09 18.92 -11.88
C GLY A 111 8.71 19.35 -10.56
N VAL A 112 9.37 18.40 -9.90
CA VAL A 112 9.99 18.59 -8.59
C VAL A 112 11.50 18.44 -8.68
N LYS A 113 12.24 19.50 -8.33
CA LYS A 113 13.68 19.42 -8.09
C LYS A 113 13.93 19.09 -6.62
N PHE A 114 14.74 18.08 -6.37
CA PHE A 114 15.05 17.62 -5.01
C PHE A 114 16.51 17.17 -4.87
N LYS A 115 16.93 17.05 -3.61
CA LYS A 115 18.26 16.58 -3.25
C LYS A 115 18.14 15.14 -2.72
N SER A 116 18.95 14.22 -3.26
CA SER A 116 19.03 12.84 -2.80
C SER A 116 19.42 12.76 -1.33
N HIS A 117 18.71 11.95 -0.56
CA HIS A 117 19.04 11.69 0.84
C HIS A 117 20.24 10.72 1.01
N ILE A 118 20.68 10.09 -0.08
CA ILE A 118 21.78 9.11 -0.07
C ILE A 118 23.13 9.81 -0.18
N ASP A 119 23.29 10.69 -1.18
CA ASP A 119 24.56 11.28 -1.57
C ASP A 119 24.51 12.80 -1.76
N GLY A 120 23.32 13.39 -1.62
CA GLY A 120 23.13 14.82 -1.77
C GLY A 120 23.09 15.34 -3.19
N SER A 121 23.13 14.49 -4.20
CA SER A 121 23.01 14.89 -5.62
C SER A 121 21.63 15.49 -5.91
N PHE A 122 21.57 16.39 -6.93
CA PHE A 122 20.32 16.98 -7.37
C PHE A 122 19.68 16.17 -8.47
N HIS A 123 18.36 15.98 -8.33
CA HIS A 123 17.51 15.27 -9.27
C HIS A 123 16.27 16.08 -9.62
N VAL A 124 15.65 15.76 -10.74
CA VAL A 124 14.37 16.33 -11.17
C VAL A 124 13.44 15.19 -11.53
N PHE A 125 12.27 15.17 -10.90
CA PHE A 125 11.14 14.36 -11.31
C PHE A 125 10.14 15.25 -12.03
N SER A 126 9.95 15.00 -13.32
CA SER A 126 8.79 15.48 -14.07
C SER A 126 7.82 14.31 -14.27
N PRO A 127 6.54 14.54 -14.62
CA PRO A 127 5.62 13.47 -14.98
C PRO A 127 6.19 12.51 -16.03
N GLU A 128 6.78 13.03 -17.07
CA GLU A 128 7.40 12.24 -18.14
C GLU A 128 8.57 11.39 -17.61
N LYS A 129 9.44 12.01 -16.80
CA LYS A 129 10.60 11.31 -16.24
C LYS A 129 10.18 10.18 -15.29
N VAL A 130 9.15 10.39 -14.49
CA VAL A 130 8.60 9.35 -13.61
C VAL A 130 8.03 8.19 -14.43
N MET A 131 7.30 8.46 -15.51
CA MET A 131 6.80 7.41 -16.39
C MET A 131 7.93 6.61 -17.07
N GLU A 132 9.04 7.24 -17.45
CA GLU A 132 10.24 6.54 -17.96
C GLU A 132 10.85 5.62 -16.88
N ILE A 133 10.94 6.10 -15.63
CA ILE A 133 11.43 5.31 -14.50
C ILE A 133 10.52 4.11 -14.27
N GLU A 134 9.19 4.31 -14.27
CA GLU A 134 8.19 3.25 -14.11
C GLU A 134 8.27 2.21 -15.23
N ARG A 135 8.50 2.64 -16.49
CA ARG A 135 8.75 1.72 -17.60
C ARG A 135 10.02 0.89 -17.38
N SER A 136 11.04 1.48 -16.76
CA SER A 136 12.32 0.80 -16.47
C SER A 136 12.20 -0.17 -15.27
N ILE A 137 11.37 0.17 -14.29
CA ILE A 137 11.06 -0.73 -13.16
C ILE A 137 10.23 -1.91 -13.66
N GLY A 138 9.19 -1.69 -14.46
CA GLY A 138 8.38 -2.74 -15.04
C GLY A 138 7.37 -3.36 -14.08
N ALA A 139 6.76 -2.58 -13.17
CA ALA A 139 5.66 -3.04 -12.32
C ALA A 139 4.38 -3.31 -13.15
N ASP A 140 3.46 -4.14 -12.67
CA ASP A 140 2.16 -4.37 -13.32
C ASP A 140 1.25 -3.16 -13.21
N ILE A 141 1.28 -2.50 -12.05
CA ILE A 141 0.52 -1.29 -11.73
C ILE A 141 1.51 -0.20 -11.36
N MET A 142 1.41 0.95 -12.00
CA MET A 142 2.22 2.13 -11.71
C MET A 142 1.34 3.32 -11.37
N MET A 143 1.76 4.10 -10.38
CA MET A 143 1.02 5.28 -9.95
C MET A 143 1.38 6.50 -10.79
N ALA A 144 0.40 7.33 -11.12
CA ALA A 144 0.65 8.62 -11.75
C ALA A 144 1.43 9.54 -10.80
N PHE A 145 2.30 10.40 -11.35
CA PHE A 145 3.05 11.36 -10.53
C PHE A 145 2.12 12.42 -9.96
N ASP A 146 2.16 12.61 -8.65
CA ASP A 146 1.27 13.48 -7.89
C ASP A 146 2.02 14.35 -6.87
N GLU A 147 1.33 15.36 -6.35
CA GLU A 147 1.76 16.13 -5.19
C GLU A 147 0.90 15.77 -3.98
N CYS A 148 1.51 15.13 -2.98
CA CYS A 148 0.89 14.88 -1.69
C CYS A 148 1.06 16.11 -0.79
N THR A 149 -0.05 16.69 -0.32
CA THR A 149 -0.04 17.83 0.60
C THR A 149 0.15 17.38 2.05
N PRO A 150 0.73 18.24 2.94
CA PRO A 150 0.77 17.95 4.38
C PRO A 150 -0.63 18.04 5.00
N TYR A 151 -0.74 17.55 6.22
CA TYR A 151 -1.87 17.84 7.10
C TYR A 151 -1.37 18.53 8.39
N PRO A 152 -2.01 19.63 8.86
CA PRO A 152 -3.05 20.40 8.15
C PRO A 152 -2.53 21.12 6.91
N CYS A 153 -3.42 21.43 5.98
CA CYS A 153 -3.10 22.12 4.74
C CYS A 153 -4.10 23.25 4.49
N GLU A 154 -3.60 24.43 4.14
CA GLU A 154 -4.42 25.58 3.75
C GLU A 154 -5.23 25.26 2.48
N TYR A 155 -6.53 25.64 2.45
CA TYR A 155 -7.43 25.37 1.33
C TYR A 155 -6.86 25.83 -0.02
N GLY A 156 -6.32 27.08 -0.07
CA GLY A 156 -5.75 27.62 -1.29
C GLY A 156 -4.55 26.83 -1.82
N TYR A 157 -3.73 26.29 -0.91
CA TYR A 157 -2.63 25.41 -1.29
C TYR A 157 -3.14 24.04 -1.75
N ALA A 158 -4.04 23.42 -1.01
CA ALA A 158 -4.66 22.15 -1.39
C ALA A 158 -5.30 22.21 -2.78
N LYS A 159 -6.01 23.31 -3.10
CA LYS A 159 -6.61 23.53 -4.41
C LYS A 159 -5.57 23.66 -5.53
N ARG A 160 -4.49 24.43 -5.33
CA ARG A 160 -3.42 24.55 -6.33
C ARG A 160 -2.71 23.23 -6.57
N SER A 161 -2.40 22.50 -5.49
CA SER A 161 -1.75 21.18 -5.53
C SER A 161 -2.61 20.15 -6.28
N MET A 162 -3.90 20.09 -5.98
CA MET A 162 -4.85 19.23 -6.69
C MET A 162 -4.85 19.51 -8.21
N HIS A 163 -4.95 20.77 -8.61
CA HIS A 163 -4.92 21.12 -10.03
C HIS A 163 -3.55 20.82 -10.70
N LEU A 164 -2.45 20.97 -9.96
CA LEU A 164 -1.12 20.57 -10.43
C LEU A 164 -1.07 19.06 -10.66
N THR A 165 -1.55 18.25 -9.72
CA THR A 165 -1.65 16.80 -9.86
C THR A 165 -2.48 16.40 -11.10
N HIS A 166 -3.59 17.09 -11.37
CA HIS A 166 -4.41 16.84 -12.57
C HIS A 166 -3.63 17.11 -13.87
N ARG A 167 -2.92 18.24 -13.97
CA ARG A 167 -2.09 18.55 -15.15
C ARG A 167 -0.93 17.57 -15.29
N TRP A 168 -0.32 17.15 -14.21
CA TRP A 168 0.72 16.13 -14.23
C TRP A 168 0.19 14.76 -14.67
N LEU A 169 -1.03 14.40 -14.26
CA LEU A 169 -1.69 13.19 -14.76
C LEU A 169 -1.85 13.22 -16.28
N ASP A 170 -2.32 14.34 -16.84
CA ASP A 170 -2.48 14.47 -18.29
C ASP A 170 -1.13 14.30 -19.02
N ARG A 171 -0.06 14.84 -18.46
CA ARG A 171 1.30 14.68 -18.99
C ARG A 171 1.80 13.24 -18.86
N CYS A 172 1.50 12.55 -17.75
CA CYS A 172 1.80 11.12 -17.59
C CYS A 172 1.12 10.29 -18.69
N ILE A 173 -0.18 10.48 -18.90
CA ILE A 173 -0.97 9.77 -19.91
C ILE A 173 -0.40 10.03 -21.31
N ALA A 174 -0.24 11.30 -21.68
CA ALA A 174 0.29 11.69 -23.00
C ALA A 174 1.72 11.17 -23.28
N HIS A 175 2.53 11.00 -22.21
CA HIS A 175 3.86 10.43 -22.34
C HIS A 175 3.82 8.92 -22.55
N LEU A 176 2.97 8.22 -21.80
CA LEU A 176 2.82 6.77 -21.91
C LEU A 176 2.28 6.30 -23.27
N GLU A 177 1.50 7.12 -23.97
CA GLU A 177 1.08 6.86 -25.36
C GLU A 177 2.27 6.82 -26.34
N LYS A 178 3.35 7.54 -26.01
CA LYS A 178 4.55 7.63 -26.85
C LYS A 178 5.66 6.64 -26.48
N VAL A 179 5.63 6.13 -25.24
CA VAL A 179 6.66 5.26 -24.68
C VAL A 179 6.10 3.87 -24.41
N PRO A 180 6.39 2.87 -25.25
CA PRO A 180 5.86 1.52 -25.08
C PRO A 180 6.43 0.82 -23.85
N PRO A 181 5.76 -0.20 -23.32
CA PRO A 181 6.30 -1.06 -22.27
C PRO A 181 7.61 -1.73 -22.68
N LYS A 182 8.60 -1.76 -21.78
CA LYS A 182 9.94 -2.30 -22.07
C LYS A 182 10.01 -3.83 -22.06
N TYR A 183 9.10 -4.49 -21.35
CA TYR A 183 9.22 -5.93 -21.06
C TYR A 183 8.11 -6.78 -21.71
N GLY A 184 7.40 -6.21 -22.70
CA GLY A 184 6.44 -6.95 -23.52
C GLY A 184 5.08 -7.25 -22.85
N TYR A 185 4.74 -6.54 -21.78
CA TYR A 185 3.42 -6.59 -21.13
C TYR A 185 2.89 -5.20 -20.79
N HIS A 186 1.57 -5.10 -20.72
CA HIS A 186 0.90 -3.86 -20.33
C HIS A 186 1.15 -3.54 -18.85
N GLN A 187 1.43 -2.28 -18.57
CA GLN A 187 1.53 -1.72 -17.22
C GLN A 187 0.37 -0.74 -17.05
N SER A 188 -0.48 -0.98 -16.05
CA SER A 188 -1.67 -0.17 -15.80
C SER A 188 -1.31 1.09 -15.01
N LEU A 189 -1.71 2.25 -15.51
CA LEU A 189 -1.57 3.52 -14.79
C LEU A 189 -2.77 3.75 -13.89
N PHE A 190 -2.52 3.99 -12.59
CA PHE A 190 -3.55 4.42 -11.64
C PHE A 190 -3.36 5.91 -11.33
N PRO A 191 -4.33 6.76 -11.70
CA PRO A 191 -4.37 8.14 -11.26
C PRO A 191 -4.74 8.26 -9.78
N ILE A 192 -4.37 9.39 -9.15
CA ILE A 192 -4.50 9.60 -7.71
C ILE A 192 -5.45 10.78 -7.44
N VAL A 193 -6.52 10.54 -6.69
CA VAL A 193 -7.41 11.56 -6.18
C VAL A 193 -6.72 12.30 -5.04
N GLN A 194 -6.55 13.62 -5.17
CA GLN A 194 -6.01 14.52 -4.16
C GLN A 194 -7.06 15.56 -3.72
N GLY A 195 -6.74 16.46 -2.78
CA GLY A 195 -7.67 17.49 -2.30
C GLY A 195 -7.66 17.66 -0.77
N SER A 196 -6.65 17.08 -0.08
CA SER A 196 -6.55 17.10 1.39
C SER A 196 -7.84 16.56 2.03
N VAL A 197 -8.38 17.21 3.05
CA VAL A 197 -9.65 16.84 3.71
C VAL A 197 -10.83 17.71 3.29
N TYR A 198 -10.72 18.44 2.18
CA TYR A 198 -11.76 19.34 1.68
C TYR A 198 -12.69 18.60 0.72
N LYS A 199 -13.94 18.41 1.10
CA LYS A 199 -14.94 17.62 0.34
C LYS A 199 -15.16 18.14 -1.08
N ASP A 200 -15.26 19.45 -1.27
CA ASP A 200 -15.45 20.08 -2.58
C ASP A 200 -14.25 19.85 -3.51
N LEU A 201 -13.02 19.92 -2.98
CA LEU A 201 -11.81 19.60 -3.72
C LEU A 201 -11.75 18.11 -4.06
N ARG A 202 -12.10 17.24 -3.10
CA ARG A 202 -12.16 15.78 -3.33
C ARG A 202 -13.18 15.43 -4.40
N THR A 203 -14.37 16.06 -4.38
CA THR A 203 -15.40 15.88 -5.42
C THR A 203 -14.87 16.31 -6.79
N GLN A 204 -14.27 17.50 -6.91
CA GLN A 204 -13.66 17.94 -8.16
C GLN A 204 -12.57 17.01 -8.65
N SER A 205 -11.72 16.54 -7.72
CA SER A 205 -10.61 15.65 -8.06
C SER A 205 -11.12 14.29 -8.54
N VAL A 206 -12.05 13.68 -7.84
CA VAL A 206 -12.55 12.34 -8.20
C VAL A 206 -13.31 12.36 -9.53
N GLU A 207 -14.09 13.40 -9.82
CA GLU A 207 -14.78 13.57 -11.11
C GLU A 207 -13.75 13.68 -12.26
N TYR A 208 -12.71 14.51 -12.06
CA TYR A 208 -11.63 14.64 -13.03
C TYR A 208 -10.89 13.33 -13.28
N ILE A 209 -10.52 12.61 -12.21
CA ILE A 209 -9.84 11.33 -12.28
C ILE A 209 -10.70 10.27 -12.97
N ALA A 210 -11.99 10.17 -12.59
CA ALA A 210 -12.94 9.24 -13.20
C ALA A 210 -13.10 9.46 -14.69
N SER A 211 -13.06 10.73 -15.15
CA SER A 211 -13.17 11.08 -16.58
C SER A 211 -12.02 10.52 -17.44
N LYS A 212 -10.88 10.13 -16.84
CA LYS A 212 -9.74 9.56 -17.56
C LYS A 212 -9.95 8.08 -17.92
N ASN A 213 -10.95 7.43 -17.35
CA ASN A 213 -11.28 6.01 -17.61
C ASN A 213 -10.07 5.07 -17.52
N ALA A 214 -9.23 5.28 -16.49
CA ALA A 214 -8.05 4.46 -16.24
C ALA A 214 -8.42 3.03 -15.82
N ASP A 215 -7.43 2.12 -15.81
CA ASP A 215 -7.61 0.73 -15.39
C ASP A 215 -7.98 0.55 -13.91
N GLY A 216 -7.65 1.53 -13.07
CA GLY A 216 -7.99 1.60 -11.65
C GLY A 216 -7.72 3.01 -11.12
N ASN A 217 -8.11 3.30 -9.90
CA ASN A 217 -7.99 4.63 -9.30
C ASN A 217 -7.46 4.54 -7.88
N ALA A 218 -6.68 5.53 -7.46
CA ALA A 218 -6.17 5.61 -6.09
C ALA A 218 -6.68 6.85 -5.35
N ILE A 219 -6.72 6.72 -4.03
CA ILE A 219 -7.07 7.77 -3.06
C ILE A 219 -5.79 8.09 -2.29
N GLY A 220 -5.18 9.23 -2.59
CA GLY A 220 -3.97 9.69 -1.92
C GLY A 220 -4.22 10.84 -0.95
N GLY A 221 -3.17 11.28 -0.26
CA GLY A 221 -3.19 12.44 0.64
C GLY A 221 -4.09 12.26 1.87
N LEU A 222 -4.30 11.02 2.30
CA LEU A 222 -4.91 10.62 3.56
C LEU A 222 -3.90 9.81 4.39
N SER A 223 -4.19 9.58 5.68
CA SER A 223 -3.26 8.95 6.64
C SER A 223 -1.94 9.72 6.79
N VAL A 224 -2.02 11.04 6.71
CA VAL A 224 -0.88 11.96 6.83
C VAL A 224 -0.94 12.82 8.11
N GLY A 225 -1.87 12.50 9.03
CA GLY A 225 -2.00 13.14 10.35
C GLY A 225 -3.41 13.65 10.67
N GLU A 226 -4.37 13.53 9.77
CA GLU A 226 -5.77 13.85 10.01
C GLU A 226 -6.43 12.89 11.01
N PRO A 227 -7.51 13.31 11.72
CA PRO A 227 -8.35 12.43 12.50
C PRO A 227 -8.90 11.27 11.65
N VAL A 228 -9.00 10.09 12.23
CA VAL A 228 -9.42 8.87 11.51
C VAL A 228 -10.84 9.00 10.93
N GLU A 229 -11.70 9.72 11.61
CA GLU A 229 -13.07 9.99 11.17
C GLU A 229 -13.10 10.80 9.87
N GLN A 230 -12.20 11.80 9.73
CA GLN A 230 -12.05 12.55 8.48
C GLN A 230 -11.53 11.67 7.35
N MET A 231 -10.58 10.78 7.64
CA MET A 231 -10.11 9.81 6.64
C MET A 231 -11.26 8.94 6.14
N TYR A 232 -12.09 8.39 7.02
CA TYR A 232 -13.24 7.58 6.62
C TYR A 232 -14.27 8.39 5.82
N GLU A 233 -14.62 9.59 6.28
CA GLU A 233 -15.58 10.46 5.59
C GLU A 233 -15.13 10.80 4.16
N ILE A 234 -13.87 11.14 3.97
CA ILE A 234 -13.31 11.44 2.65
C ILE A 234 -13.21 10.18 1.79
N THR A 235 -12.81 9.04 2.36
CA THR A 235 -12.75 7.77 1.63
C THR A 235 -14.13 7.37 1.14
N GLU A 236 -15.16 7.50 1.98
CA GLU A 236 -16.54 7.21 1.61
C GLU A 236 -17.02 8.10 0.46
N LEU A 237 -16.84 9.42 0.59
CA LEU A 237 -17.20 10.39 -0.45
C LEU A 237 -16.56 10.03 -1.81
N VAL A 238 -15.25 9.72 -1.80
CA VAL A 238 -14.52 9.40 -3.03
C VAL A 238 -14.96 8.06 -3.61
N CYS A 239 -15.18 7.04 -2.78
CA CYS A 239 -15.66 5.73 -3.23
C CYS A 239 -17.06 5.78 -3.83
N ASP A 240 -17.93 6.70 -3.39
CA ASP A 240 -19.28 6.88 -3.94
C ASP A 240 -19.27 7.39 -5.38
N ILE A 241 -18.24 8.18 -5.74
CA ILE A 241 -18.13 8.83 -7.06
C ILE A 241 -17.25 8.02 -8.02
N LEU A 242 -16.21 7.32 -7.53
CA LEU A 242 -15.32 6.51 -8.37
C LEU A 242 -16.10 5.43 -9.15
N PRO A 243 -15.69 5.13 -10.40
CA PRO A 243 -16.29 4.07 -11.20
C PRO A 243 -16.40 2.75 -10.43
N LYS A 244 -17.58 2.11 -10.53
CA LYS A 244 -17.86 0.87 -9.82
C LYS A 244 -17.13 -0.34 -10.42
N ASP A 245 -16.88 -0.30 -11.70
CA ASP A 245 -16.22 -1.34 -12.50
C ASP A 245 -14.69 -1.24 -12.49
N LYS A 246 -14.11 -0.38 -11.65
CA LYS A 246 -12.66 -0.21 -11.50
C LYS A 246 -12.22 -0.47 -10.07
N PRO A 247 -11.00 -1.01 -9.84
CA PRO A 247 -10.45 -1.19 -8.49
C PRO A 247 -10.10 0.17 -7.87
N ARG A 248 -10.25 0.25 -6.55
CA ARG A 248 -10.02 1.43 -5.72
C ARG A 248 -8.90 1.14 -4.73
N TYR A 249 -7.84 1.92 -4.81
CA TYR A 249 -6.67 1.77 -3.96
C TYR A 249 -6.56 2.94 -2.98
N LEU A 250 -6.67 2.68 -1.68
CA LEU A 250 -6.40 3.67 -0.62
C LEU A 250 -4.96 3.55 -0.18
N MET A 251 -4.18 4.60 -0.43
CA MET A 251 -2.73 4.61 -0.25
C MET A 251 -2.31 4.83 1.22
N GLY A 252 -1.36 4.03 1.69
CA GLY A 252 -0.70 4.24 2.98
C GLY A 252 -1.52 3.87 4.22
N VAL A 253 -2.63 3.19 4.09
CA VAL A 253 -3.53 2.80 5.20
C VAL A 253 -3.42 1.30 5.46
N GLY A 254 -3.28 0.83 6.68
CA GLY A 254 -3.04 1.43 7.98
C GLY A 254 -3.10 0.34 9.05
N THR A 255 -3.79 0.59 10.16
CA THR A 255 -4.02 -0.44 11.20
C THR A 255 -5.00 -1.51 10.72
N PRO A 256 -5.03 -2.72 11.35
CA PRO A 256 -6.02 -3.73 11.01
C PRO A 256 -7.48 -3.22 11.08
N VAL A 257 -7.78 -2.38 12.05
CA VAL A 257 -9.10 -1.73 12.19
C VAL A 257 -9.38 -0.81 11.00
N ASN A 258 -8.42 0.06 10.64
CA ASN A 258 -8.60 0.94 9.48
C ASN A 258 -8.80 0.16 8.18
N ILE A 259 -8.14 -1.00 8.02
CA ILE A 259 -8.32 -1.86 6.84
C ILE A 259 -9.76 -2.34 6.74
N LEU A 260 -10.33 -2.90 7.83
CA LEU A 260 -11.70 -3.41 7.80
C LEU A 260 -12.73 -2.30 7.60
N GLU A 261 -12.54 -1.13 8.23
CA GLU A 261 -13.44 0.01 8.04
C GLU A 261 -13.41 0.52 6.60
N ASN A 262 -12.22 0.64 5.98
CA ASN A 262 -12.11 1.10 4.60
C ASN A 262 -12.62 0.05 3.58
N ILE A 263 -12.49 -1.24 3.86
CA ILE A 263 -13.17 -2.29 3.07
C ILE A 263 -14.68 -2.08 3.09
N ALA A 264 -15.27 -1.78 4.25
CA ALA A 264 -16.69 -1.49 4.39
C ALA A 264 -17.13 -0.26 3.58
N LEU A 265 -16.23 0.70 3.34
CA LEU A 265 -16.44 1.89 2.51
C LEU A 265 -16.22 1.65 1.01
N GLY A 266 -15.84 0.45 0.60
CA GLY A 266 -15.69 0.05 -0.81
C GLY A 266 -14.28 0.15 -1.37
N VAL A 267 -13.24 0.15 -0.52
CA VAL A 267 -11.84 0.07 -0.92
C VAL A 267 -11.45 -1.37 -1.23
N ASP A 268 -10.70 -1.58 -2.32
CA ASP A 268 -10.25 -2.92 -2.77
C ASP A 268 -8.79 -3.21 -2.45
N MET A 269 -7.94 -2.18 -2.45
CA MET A 269 -6.49 -2.33 -2.33
C MET A 269 -5.95 -1.36 -1.28
N MET A 270 -5.03 -1.82 -0.44
CA MET A 270 -4.37 -1.01 0.60
C MET A 270 -2.92 -1.45 0.76
N ASP A 271 -2.08 -0.54 1.21
CA ASP A 271 -0.70 -0.79 1.63
C ASP A 271 -0.39 -0.04 2.91
N CYS A 272 0.57 -0.50 3.66
CA CYS A 272 1.18 0.28 4.73
C CYS A 272 2.49 -0.36 5.19
N VAL A 273 3.41 0.45 5.68
CA VAL A 273 4.65 -0.04 6.31
C VAL A 273 4.44 -0.56 7.74
N MET A 274 3.25 -0.33 8.33
CA MET A 274 2.96 -0.65 9.74
C MET A 274 3.22 -2.12 10.11
N PRO A 275 2.82 -3.13 9.33
CA PRO A 275 3.05 -4.52 9.73
C PRO A 275 4.52 -4.78 10.07
N THR A 276 5.43 -4.45 9.18
CA THR A 276 6.87 -4.68 9.40
C THR A 276 7.52 -3.63 10.30
N ARG A 277 7.05 -2.37 10.29
CA ARG A 277 7.55 -1.33 11.20
C ARG A 277 7.22 -1.67 12.65
N ASN A 278 5.97 -1.99 12.94
CA ASN A 278 5.51 -2.33 14.28
C ASN A 278 6.13 -3.65 14.76
N ALA A 279 6.24 -4.65 13.88
CA ALA A 279 6.95 -5.91 14.15
C ALA A 279 8.37 -5.66 14.66
N ARG A 280 9.16 -4.87 13.93
CA ARG A 280 10.54 -4.55 14.33
C ARG A 280 10.64 -3.78 15.65
N ASN A 281 9.54 -3.19 16.11
CA ASN A 281 9.42 -2.52 17.41
C ASN A 281 8.78 -3.41 18.48
N GLY A 282 8.46 -4.66 18.17
CA GLY A 282 7.92 -5.65 19.11
C GLY A 282 6.41 -5.57 19.31
N MET A 283 5.67 -4.93 18.38
CA MET A 283 4.22 -4.91 18.38
C MET A 283 3.68 -5.94 17.38
N LEU A 284 2.88 -6.89 17.88
CA LEU A 284 2.24 -7.93 17.09
C LEU A 284 0.73 -7.72 17.06
N PHE A 285 0.12 -8.02 15.92
CA PHE A 285 -1.33 -7.95 15.72
C PHE A 285 -1.92 -9.35 15.67
N THR A 286 -2.99 -9.58 16.42
CA THR A 286 -3.74 -10.85 16.42
C THR A 286 -5.24 -10.57 16.29
N ALA A 287 -6.01 -11.59 16.00
CA ALA A 287 -7.48 -11.50 15.98
C ALA A 287 -8.09 -11.15 17.35
N LYS A 288 -7.34 -11.33 18.44
CA LYS A 288 -7.79 -11.10 19.83
C LYS A 288 -7.31 -9.76 20.40
N GLY A 289 -6.38 -9.09 19.71
CA GLY A 289 -5.81 -7.83 20.17
C GLY A 289 -4.34 -7.65 19.83
N ILE A 290 -3.73 -6.65 20.44
CA ILE A 290 -2.34 -6.22 20.19
C ILE A 290 -1.44 -6.73 21.31
N ILE A 291 -0.37 -7.43 20.96
CA ILE A 291 0.70 -7.88 21.85
C ILE A 291 1.89 -6.93 21.75
N ASN A 292 2.36 -6.37 22.87
CA ASN A 292 3.70 -5.83 22.95
C ASN A 292 4.62 -6.90 23.54
N ILE A 293 5.38 -7.58 22.68
CA ILE A 293 6.22 -8.72 23.07
C ILE A 293 7.35 -8.35 24.02
N LYS A 294 7.69 -7.06 24.15
CA LYS A 294 8.71 -6.58 25.08
C LYS A 294 8.25 -6.56 26.53
N ASN A 295 6.92 -6.67 26.79
CA ASN A 295 6.39 -6.69 28.13
C ASN A 295 6.91 -7.88 28.94
N LYS A 296 7.21 -7.63 30.24
CA LYS A 296 7.80 -8.65 31.12
C LYS A 296 6.91 -9.88 31.30
N LYS A 297 5.60 -9.71 31.23
CA LYS A 297 4.64 -10.83 31.38
C LYS A 297 4.79 -11.97 30.37
N TRP A 298 5.53 -11.77 29.30
CA TRP A 298 5.79 -12.78 28.28
C TRP A 298 7.09 -13.58 28.51
N GLU A 299 7.85 -13.29 29.58
CA GLU A 299 9.20 -13.87 29.75
C GLU A 299 9.18 -15.37 30.05
N ASP A 300 8.09 -15.88 30.60
CA ASP A 300 7.84 -17.29 30.92
C ASP A 300 6.57 -17.84 30.27
N ASP A 301 6.03 -17.13 29.28
CA ASP A 301 4.92 -17.63 28.45
C ASP A 301 5.44 -18.51 27.32
N PHE A 302 5.45 -19.82 27.54
CA PHE A 302 5.89 -20.84 26.59
C PHE A 302 4.78 -21.26 25.61
N SER A 303 3.64 -20.59 25.59
CA SER A 303 2.61 -20.80 24.58
C SER A 303 3.06 -20.25 23.21
N PRO A 304 2.47 -20.75 22.11
CA PRO A 304 2.70 -20.21 20.76
C PRO A 304 2.50 -18.70 20.69
N ILE A 305 3.16 -18.04 19.73
CA ILE A 305 2.99 -16.59 19.50
C ILE A 305 1.51 -16.28 19.26
N ASP A 306 0.88 -17.03 18.38
CA ASP A 306 -0.57 -17.02 18.17
C ASP A 306 -1.07 -18.45 17.87
N SER A 307 -1.94 -19.00 18.72
CA SER A 307 -2.51 -20.32 18.51
C SER A 307 -3.42 -20.42 17.28
N ASP A 308 -4.00 -19.30 16.87
CA ASP A 308 -4.84 -19.16 15.69
C ASP A 308 -4.05 -18.63 14.49
N GLY A 309 -2.71 -18.70 14.58
CA GLY A 309 -1.78 -18.07 13.67
C GLY A 309 -1.85 -18.57 12.23
N HIS A 310 -1.33 -17.77 11.32
CA HIS A 310 -1.52 -17.88 9.88
C HIS A 310 -0.22 -18.17 9.13
N THR A 311 0.89 -18.29 9.87
CA THR A 311 2.22 -18.63 9.33
C THR A 311 2.91 -19.64 10.24
N TYR A 312 3.98 -20.28 9.72
CA TYR A 312 4.71 -21.28 10.51
C TYR A 312 5.31 -20.69 11.80
N VAL A 313 5.70 -19.41 11.81
CA VAL A 313 6.33 -18.80 13.00
C VAL A 313 5.36 -18.71 14.18
N ASP A 314 4.07 -18.65 13.92
CA ASP A 314 3.03 -18.44 14.95
C ASP A 314 2.90 -19.63 15.90
N THR A 315 3.09 -20.85 15.38
CA THR A 315 3.00 -22.10 16.14
C THR A 315 4.35 -22.69 16.47
N TYR A 316 5.39 -22.38 15.70
CA TYR A 316 6.75 -22.92 15.90
C TYR A 316 7.50 -22.24 17.03
N TYR A 317 7.28 -20.93 17.24
CA TYR A 317 7.96 -20.17 18.29
C TYR A 317 7.03 -19.79 19.43
N THR A 318 7.60 -19.66 20.65
CA THR A 318 6.88 -19.24 21.85
C THR A 318 7.03 -17.73 22.08
N LYS A 319 6.09 -17.13 22.81
CA LYS A 319 6.17 -15.74 23.25
C LYS A 319 7.42 -15.48 24.09
N ALA A 320 7.77 -16.39 25.01
CA ALA A 320 8.96 -16.31 25.83
C ALA A 320 10.25 -16.23 25.00
N TYR A 321 10.38 -17.10 23.98
CA TYR A 321 11.54 -17.08 23.10
C TYR A 321 11.59 -15.80 22.24
N LEU A 322 10.46 -15.39 21.65
CA LEU A 322 10.40 -14.17 20.87
C LEU A 322 10.75 -12.94 21.71
N ARG A 323 10.22 -12.86 22.95
CA ARG A 323 10.59 -11.80 23.90
C ARG A 323 12.10 -11.79 24.19
N HIS A 324 12.69 -12.97 24.43
CA HIS A 324 14.14 -13.10 24.62
C HIS A 324 14.93 -12.54 23.44
N LEU A 325 14.54 -12.87 22.20
CA LEU A 325 15.20 -12.35 21.00
C LEU A 325 15.12 -10.81 20.90
N PHE A 326 13.99 -10.21 21.29
CA PHE A 326 13.86 -8.74 21.35
C PHE A 326 14.73 -8.14 22.45
N ALA A 327 14.82 -8.75 23.62
CA ALA A 327 15.68 -8.30 24.72
C ALA A 327 17.17 -8.39 24.34
N ALA A 328 17.56 -9.45 23.63
CA ALA A 328 18.90 -9.65 23.10
C ALA A 328 19.20 -8.84 21.83
N ASN A 329 18.21 -8.11 21.30
CA ASN A 329 18.28 -7.37 20.03
C ASN A 329 18.68 -8.23 18.81
N GLU A 330 18.29 -9.50 18.78
CA GLU A 330 18.57 -10.43 17.69
C GLU A 330 17.71 -10.11 16.45
N PHE A 331 18.32 -10.23 15.26
CA PHE A 331 17.61 -10.01 14.00
C PHE A 331 16.48 -11.01 13.79
N LEU A 332 16.64 -12.25 14.21
CA LEU A 332 15.64 -13.30 14.09
C LEU A 332 14.31 -12.89 14.73
N GLY A 333 14.33 -12.21 15.89
CA GLY A 333 13.12 -11.71 16.52
C GLY A 333 12.32 -10.74 15.63
N LYS A 334 13.04 -9.86 14.90
CA LYS A 334 12.41 -8.90 13.98
C LYS A 334 11.87 -9.59 12.72
N GLN A 335 12.52 -10.68 12.27
CA GLN A 335 12.04 -11.48 11.14
C GLN A 335 10.77 -12.25 11.52
N ILE A 336 10.80 -12.99 12.63
CA ILE A 336 9.63 -13.73 13.16
C ILE A 336 8.42 -12.79 13.29
N ALA A 337 8.60 -11.66 13.96
CA ALA A 337 7.54 -10.67 14.15
C ALA A 337 7.01 -10.08 12.83
N SER A 338 7.89 -9.89 11.83
CA SER A 338 7.48 -9.36 10.51
C SER A 338 6.67 -10.38 9.72
N ILE A 339 7.06 -11.65 9.75
CA ILE A 339 6.33 -12.75 9.10
C ILE A 339 4.96 -12.90 9.75
N HIS A 340 4.91 -12.94 11.10
CA HIS A 340 3.66 -12.98 11.87
C HIS A 340 2.69 -11.86 11.46
N ASN A 341 3.13 -10.59 11.55
CA ASN A 341 2.26 -9.46 11.25
C ASN A 341 1.78 -9.45 9.80
N LEU A 342 2.64 -9.77 8.85
CA LEU A 342 2.24 -9.85 7.44
C LEU A 342 1.26 -11.00 7.21
N GLY A 343 1.50 -12.15 7.80
CA GLY A 343 0.57 -13.29 7.75
C GLY A 343 -0.81 -12.91 8.28
N PHE A 344 -0.85 -12.21 9.42
CA PHE A 344 -2.10 -11.72 10.00
C PHE A 344 -2.82 -10.71 9.08
N TYR A 345 -2.10 -9.74 8.51
CA TYR A 345 -2.71 -8.74 7.60
C TYR A 345 -3.29 -9.37 6.34
N LEU A 346 -2.56 -10.32 5.74
CA LEU A 346 -3.05 -11.02 4.55
C LEU A 346 -4.22 -11.95 4.86
N TRP A 347 -4.18 -12.63 6.01
CA TRP A 347 -5.33 -13.40 6.49
C TRP A 347 -6.55 -12.51 6.70
N LEU A 348 -6.39 -11.34 7.34
CA LEU A 348 -7.49 -10.42 7.66
C LEU A 348 -8.28 -10.01 6.41
N VAL A 349 -7.58 -9.65 5.34
CA VAL A 349 -8.24 -9.25 4.08
C VAL A 349 -8.87 -10.44 3.34
N ARG A 350 -8.24 -11.62 3.39
CA ARG A 350 -8.82 -12.86 2.84
C ARG A 350 -10.07 -13.27 3.61
N GLU A 351 -10.03 -13.18 4.91
CA GLU A 351 -11.19 -13.48 5.75
C GLU A 351 -12.31 -12.46 5.49
N ALA A 352 -11.99 -11.15 5.38
CA ALA A 352 -12.95 -10.14 4.96
C ALA A 352 -13.61 -10.51 3.63
N ARG A 353 -12.81 -10.92 2.62
CA ARG A 353 -13.32 -11.41 1.34
C ARG A 353 -14.27 -12.58 1.51
N ARG A 354 -13.89 -13.59 2.31
CA ARG A 354 -14.73 -14.77 2.58
C ARG A 354 -16.08 -14.37 3.21
N GLN A 355 -16.05 -13.43 4.15
CA GLN A 355 -17.25 -12.93 4.81
C GLN A 355 -18.14 -12.10 3.86
N ILE A 356 -17.56 -11.32 2.94
CA ILE A 356 -18.30 -10.60 1.89
C ILE A 356 -19.04 -11.61 0.99
N VAL A 357 -18.34 -12.64 0.52
CA VAL A 357 -18.93 -13.69 -0.34
C VAL A 357 -20.06 -14.43 0.38
N ALA A 358 -19.88 -14.70 1.68
CA ALA A 358 -20.88 -15.35 2.53
C ALA A 358 -22.07 -14.46 2.94
N GLY A 359 -21.99 -13.13 2.72
CA GLY A 359 -23.03 -12.17 3.15
C GLY A 359 -23.06 -11.92 4.67
N THR A 360 -21.96 -12.16 5.36
CA THR A 360 -21.83 -12.04 6.83
C THR A 360 -20.80 -10.98 7.24
N PHE A 361 -20.31 -10.18 6.29
CA PHE A 361 -19.19 -9.28 6.50
C PHE A 361 -19.43 -8.25 7.62
N LEU A 362 -20.59 -7.56 7.63
CA LEU A 362 -20.86 -6.53 8.63
C LEU A 362 -20.81 -7.06 10.06
N THR A 363 -21.48 -8.19 10.31
CA THR A 363 -21.54 -8.82 11.64
C THR A 363 -20.15 -9.26 12.08
N TRP A 364 -19.42 -9.94 11.19
CA TRP A 364 -18.04 -10.39 11.47
C TRP A 364 -17.10 -9.21 11.69
N LYS A 365 -17.15 -8.18 10.82
CA LYS A 365 -16.34 -6.96 10.93
C LYS A 365 -16.51 -6.28 12.29
N THR A 366 -17.76 -6.08 12.72
CA THR A 366 -18.08 -5.41 13.99
C THR A 366 -17.44 -6.13 15.18
N LYS A 367 -17.54 -7.46 15.22
CA LYS A 367 -16.88 -8.26 16.24
C LYS A 367 -15.36 -8.20 16.14
N MET A 368 -14.81 -8.38 14.94
CA MET A 368 -13.36 -8.39 14.72
C MET A 368 -12.70 -7.05 15.10
N VAL A 369 -13.33 -5.91 14.77
CA VAL A 369 -12.84 -4.58 15.15
C VAL A 369 -12.82 -4.42 16.67
N ALA A 370 -13.86 -4.89 17.37
CA ALA A 370 -13.88 -4.85 18.83
C ALA A 370 -12.77 -5.73 19.45
N ASP A 371 -12.60 -6.94 18.95
CA ASP A 371 -11.59 -7.89 19.46
C ASP A 371 -10.15 -7.38 19.21
N MET A 372 -9.84 -6.91 18.00
CA MET A 372 -8.52 -6.38 17.65
C MET A 372 -8.14 -5.10 18.38
N SER A 373 -9.08 -4.38 18.95
CA SER A 373 -8.83 -3.13 19.72
C SER A 373 -8.31 -3.40 21.13
N ASN A 374 -8.36 -4.65 21.60
CA ASN A 374 -7.85 -5.03 22.91
C ASN A 374 -6.32 -4.91 22.99
N ARG A 375 -5.82 -4.70 24.20
CA ARG A 375 -4.38 -4.78 24.52
C ARG A 375 -4.16 -6.03 25.39
N LEU A 376 -3.45 -6.98 24.81
CA LEU A 376 -3.14 -8.26 25.43
C LEU A 376 -1.89 -8.16 26.31
#